data_3ecadb754b8c9f18ec266b6c471e7805
#
_entry.id   3ecadb754b8c9f18ec266b6c471e7805
#
_cell.length_a   1.000
_cell.length_b   1.000
_cell.length_c   1.000
_cell.angle_alpha   90.00
_cell.angle_beta   90.00
_cell.angle_gamma   90.00
#
_symmetry.space_group_name_H-M   'P 1'
#
loop_
_entity.id
_entity.type
_entity.pdbx_description
1 polymer ?
#
loop_
_entity_poly.entity_id
_entity_poly.type
_entity_poly.pdbx_seq_one_letter_code
_entity_poly.pdbx_strand_id
1 'polypeptide(L)'
;MKYELESFHRDISDEELLADLRRVAEELGKHRVTFREYKGKGRFAPQTLAERFGSWHAAIGKANLQRTINRNISDEELFQNLVEVWTALGRQPRSRDLRPGPSRFSWNTYAYRFRTWRKALAEFVRWANEGNRVSEPNGNAKKAGRRTSRNINWRLRALVLMRDGARCRLCGAVPRDGVRLHVDHVKPWSKSGETVLENLQILCNVCNIGKSDVEPEN
;
A
#
# COMPACT_ATOMS: atom_id res chain seq x y z
N MET A 1 -10.78 -58.02 27.70
CA MET A 1 -10.75 -56.75 27.03
C MET A 1 -9.44 -56.65 26.28
N LYS A 2 -9.45 -56.51 24.96
CA LYS A 2 -8.26 -56.18 24.16
C LYS A 2 -8.22 -54.68 23.98
N TYR A 3 -7.21 -54.04 24.45
CA TYR A 3 -6.96 -52.65 24.17
C TYR A 3 -6.18 -52.56 22.85
N GLU A 4 -6.75 -51.90 21.86
CA GLU A 4 -6.05 -51.52 20.63
C GLU A 4 -5.59 -50.07 20.75
N LEU A 5 -4.32 -49.86 20.43
CA LEU A 5 -3.79 -48.50 20.31
C LEU A 5 -4.48 -47.80 19.14
N GLU A 6 -5.05 -46.62 19.37
CA GLU A 6 -5.52 -45.78 18.29
C GLU A 6 -4.38 -45.53 17.30
N SER A 7 -4.65 -45.81 16.02
CA SER A 7 -3.67 -45.53 14.95
C SER A 7 -3.42 -44.03 14.86
N PHE A 8 -2.24 -43.62 15.32
CA PHE A 8 -1.78 -42.26 15.01
C PHE A 8 -1.60 -42.16 13.49
N HIS A 9 -2.11 -41.08 12.88
CA HIS A 9 -2.04 -40.77 11.45
C HIS A 9 -0.59 -40.52 10.97
N ARG A 10 0.29 -41.51 11.10
CA ARG A 10 1.69 -41.45 10.70
C ARG A 10 1.89 -41.59 9.20
N ASP A 11 0.91 -42.18 8.48
CA ASP A 11 1.02 -42.53 7.06
C ASP A 11 0.20 -41.63 6.13
N ILE A 12 -0.10 -40.38 6.54
CA ILE A 12 -0.80 -39.44 5.68
C ILE A 12 0.08 -39.03 4.53
N SER A 13 -0.39 -39.21 3.30
CA SER A 13 0.33 -38.81 2.11
C SER A 13 0.37 -37.29 1.93
N ASP A 14 1.39 -36.80 1.23
CA ASP A 14 1.49 -35.38 0.89
C ASP A 14 0.27 -34.91 0.09
N GLU A 15 -0.26 -35.76 -0.79
CA GLU A 15 -1.43 -35.43 -1.60
C GLU A 15 -2.71 -35.32 -0.77
N GLU A 16 -2.92 -36.14 0.25
CA GLU A 16 -4.06 -36.01 1.17
C GLU A 16 -4.02 -34.69 1.95
N LEU A 17 -2.84 -34.26 2.41
CA LEU A 17 -2.65 -32.97 3.08
C LEU A 17 -2.98 -31.80 2.14
N LEU A 18 -2.52 -31.87 0.89
CA LEU A 18 -2.77 -30.84 -0.12
C LEU A 18 -4.24 -30.86 -0.60
N ALA A 19 -4.85 -32.04 -0.72
CA ALA A 19 -6.26 -32.18 -1.08
C ALA A 19 -7.18 -31.57 -0.01
N ASP A 20 -6.88 -31.81 1.28
CA ASP A 20 -7.64 -31.19 2.36
C ASP A 20 -7.49 -29.67 2.39
N LEU A 21 -6.30 -29.14 2.06
CA LEU A 21 -6.07 -27.71 1.95
C LEU A 21 -6.87 -27.07 0.80
N ARG A 22 -6.96 -27.75 -0.36
CA ARG A 22 -7.81 -27.33 -1.49
C ARG A 22 -9.29 -27.38 -1.12
N ARG A 23 -9.74 -28.46 -0.45
CA ARG A 23 -11.13 -28.60 0.04
C ARG A 23 -11.52 -27.41 0.94
N VAL A 24 -10.66 -27.04 1.89
CA VAL A 24 -10.93 -25.87 2.75
C VAL A 24 -10.99 -24.58 1.96
N ALA A 25 -10.16 -24.41 0.92
CA ALA A 25 -10.22 -23.26 0.03
C ALA A 25 -11.56 -23.17 -0.71
N GLU A 26 -12.03 -24.28 -1.26
CA GLU A 26 -13.33 -24.40 -1.93
C GLU A 26 -14.49 -24.11 -0.97
N GLU A 27 -14.48 -24.70 0.22
CA GLU A 27 -15.49 -24.46 1.25
C GLU A 27 -15.58 -22.97 1.66
N LEU A 28 -14.46 -22.26 1.66
CA LEU A 28 -14.40 -20.83 1.94
C LEU A 28 -14.74 -19.95 0.71
N GLY A 29 -14.86 -20.53 -0.49
CA GLY A 29 -15.05 -19.80 -1.75
C GLY A 29 -13.87 -18.87 -2.07
N LYS A 30 -12.64 -19.25 -1.69
CA LYS A 30 -11.44 -18.41 -1.81
C LYS A 30 -10.30 -19.17 -2.47
N HIS A 31 -9.49 -18.46 -3.26
CA HIS A 31 -8.24 -19.01 -3.78
C HIS A 31 -7.05 -18.92 -2.80
N ARG A 32 -7.30 -18.51 -1.56
CA ARG A 32 -6.30 -18.37 -0.50
C ARG A 32 -6.86 -18.88 0.82
N VAL A 33 -6.01 -19.52 1.63
CA VAL A 33 -6.35 -20.01 2.96
C VAL A 33 -5.29 -19.53 3.94
N THR A 34 -5.70 -18.89 5.04
CA THR A 34 -4.81 -18.52 6.13
C THR A 34 -4.59 -19.68 7.08
N PHE A 35 -3.49 -19.68 7.81
CA PHE A 35 -3.21 -20.65 8.86
C PHE A 35 -4.37 -20.78 9.88
N ARG A 36 -4.97 -19.64 10.25
CA ARG A 36 -6.09 -19.60 11.21
C ARG A 36 -7.40 -20.18 10.64
N GLU A 37 -7.72 -19.88 9.37
CA GLU A 37 -8.89 -20.44 8.69
C GLU A 37 -8.75 -21.96 8.57
N TYR A 38 -7.58 -22.44 8.18
CA TYR A 38 -7.32 -23.88 8.10
C TYR A 38 -7.39 -24.55 9.47
N LYS A 39 -6.86 -23.93 10.53
CA LYS A 39 -6.97 -24.47 11.91
C LYS A 39 -8.42 -24.71 12.33
N GLY A 40 -9.35 -23.91 11.82
CA GLY A 40 -10.79 -24.04 12.16
C GLY A 40 -11.57 -25.04 11.30
N LYS A 41 -11.06 -25.40 10.10
CA LYS A 41 -11.81 -26.18 9.09
C LYS A 41 -11.04 -27.36 8.49
N GLY A 42 -9.74 -27.40 8.65
CA GLY A 42 -8.88 -28.47 8.17
C GLY A 42 -9.02 -29.74 9.01
N ARG A 43 -8.86 -30.89 8.37
CA ARG A 43 -8.84 -32.22 9.02
C ARG A 43 -7.56 -32.46 9.82
N PHE A 44 -6.49 -31.74 9.44
CA PHE A 44 -5.16 -31.91 10.01
C PHE A 44 -4.71 -30.61 10.71
N ALA A 45 -3.73 -30.74 11.62
CA ALA A 45 -3.13 -29.56 12.22
C ALA A 45 -2.33 -28.75 11.16
N PRO A 46 -2.49 -27.43 11.06
CA PRO A 46 -1.74 -26.64 10.08
C PRO A 46 -0.23 -26.71 10.29
N GLN A 47 0.24 -27.00 11.50
CA GLN A 47 1.65 -27.26 11.82
C GLN A 47 2.19 -28.47 11.06
N THR A 48 1.40 -29.56 10.93
CA THR A 48 1.77 -30.75 10.18
C THR A 48 2.10 -30.41 8.72
N LEU A 49 1.28 -29.56 8.10
CA LEU A 49 1.55 -29.09 6.74
C LEU A 49 2.83 -28.22 6.68
N ALA A 50 3.00 -27.33 7.67
CA ALA A 50 4.16 -26.45 7.72
C ALA A 50 5.46 -27.24 7.92
N GLU A 51 5.49 -28.27 8.75
CA GLU A 51 6.63 -29.15 9.01
C GLU A 51 6.92 -30.04 7.79
N ARG A 52 5.89 -30.68 7.22
CA ARG A 52 6.03 -31.58 6.07
C ARG A 52 6.53 -30.87 4.82
N PHE A 53 6.07 -29.65 4.55
CA PHE A 53 6.43 -28.88 3.36
C PHE A 53 7.47 -27.78 3.60
N GLY A 54 8.03 -27.71 4.81
CA GLY A 54 9.03 -26.73 5.22
C GLY A 54 8.46 -25.36 5.64
N SER A 55 7.25 -25.02 5.27
CA SER A 55 6.50 -23.86 5.76
C SER A 55 5.04 -23.91 5.31
N TRP A 56 4.15 -23.18 6.02
CA TRP A 56 2.77 -22.97 5.59
C TRP A 56 2.65 -22.41 4.17
N HIS A 57 3.53 -21.47 3.79
CA HIS A 57 3.53 -20.87 2.46
C HIS A 57 3.99 -21.81 1.36
N ALA A 58 4.88 -22.74 1.70
CA ALA A 58 5.28 -23.80 0.77
C ALA A 58 4.14 -24.80 0.52
N ALA A 59 3.39 -25.17 1.57
CA ALA A 59 2.18 -25.99 1.45
C ALA A 59 1.12 -25.31 0.57
N ILE A 60 0.82 -24.02 0.80
CA ILE A 60 -0.08 -23.21 -0.01
C ILE A 60 0.34 -23.20 -1.49
N GLY A 61 1.64 -23.01 -1.76
CA GLY A 61 2.17 -23.01 -3.13
C GLY A 61 2.04 -24.37 -3.82
N LYS A 62 2.33 -25.46 -3.10
CA LYS A 62 2.16 -26.84 -3.62
C LYS A 62 0.69 -27.22 -3.87
N ALA A 63 -0.23 -26.66 -3.11
CA ALA A 63 -1.66 -26.81 -3.32
C ALA A 63 -2.22 -25.96 -4.47
N ASN A 64 -1.38 -25.20 -5.19
CA ASN A 64 -1.75 -24.21 -6.23
C ASN A 64 -2.70 -23.10 -5.72
N LEU A 65 -2.63 -22.77 -4.43
CA LEU A 65 -3.38 -21.69 -3.82
C LEU A 65 -2.55 -20.41 -3.78
N GLN A 66 -3.24 -19.27 -3.78
CA GLN A 66 -2.59 -17.96 -3.68
C GLN A 66 -1.98 -17.76 -2.28
N ARG A 67 -0.75 -17.27 -2.24
CA ARG A 67 -0.08 -16.93 -0.98
C ARG A 67 -0.82 -15.80 -0.28
N THR A 68 -1.00 -15.93 1.02
CA THR A 68 -1.66 -14.92 1.87
C THR A 68 -0.77 -13.70 2.14
N ILE A 69 0.53 -13.81 1.88
CA ILE A 69 1.50 -12.74 2.07
C ILE A 69 2.19 -12.46 0.73
N ASN A 70 2.02 -11.25 0.22
CA ASN A 70 2.83 -10.76 -0.88
C ASN A 70 4.22 -10.38 -0.31
N ARG A 71 5.25 -11.19 -0.57
CA ARG A 71 6.62 -10.94 -0.10
C ARG A 71 7.38 -9.95 -0.98
N ASN A 72 6.86 -9.64 -2.17
CA ASN A 72 7.51 -8.77 -3.15
C ASN A 72 6.94 -7.33 -3.12
N ILE A 73 6.50 -6.86 -1.95
CA ILE A 73 6.10 -5.46 -1.79
C ILE A 73 7.35 -4.59 -1.90
N SER A 74 7.37 -3.70 -2.87
CA SER A 74 8.48 -2.75 -3.06
C SER A 74 8.41 -1.61 -2.03
N ASP A 75 9.54 -0.93 -1.79
CA ASP A 75 9.57 0.27 -0.96
C ASP A 75 8.71 1.37 -1.55
N GLU A 76 8.68 1.46 -2.89
CA GLU A 76 7.80 2.37 -3.63
C GLU A 76 6.32 2.16 -3.29
N GLU A 77 5.83 0.91 -3.28
CA GLU A 77 4.44 0.60 -2.91
C GLU A 77 4.14 0.94 -1.44
N LEU A 78 5.10 0.72 -0.54
CA LEU A 78 4.96 1.11 0.87
C LEU A 78 4.87 2.62 1.03
N PHE A 79 5.70 3.37 0.29
CA PHE A 79 5.69 4.83 0.34
C PHE A 79 4.45 5.44 -0.32
N GLN A 80 3.97 4.87 -1.44
CA GLN A 80 2.69 5.25 -2.03
C GLN A 80 1.54 5.06 -1.03
N ASN A 81 1.50 3.92 -0.34
CA ASN A 81 0.52 3.70 0.72
C ASN A 81 0.62 4.71 1.87
N LEU A 82 1.82 5.17 2.23
CA LEU A 82 1.96 6.25 3.23
C LEU A 82 1.36 7.57 2.74
N VAL A 83 1.52 7.91 1.48
CA VAL A 83 0.87 9.10 0.88
C VAL A 83 -0.64 8.97 0.92
N GLU A 84 -1.19 7.81 0.56
CA GLU A 84 -2.63 7.52 0.61
C GLU A 84 -3.17 7.66 2.03
N VAL A 85 -2.53 7.03 3.00
CA VAL A 85 -2.91 7.09 4.43
C VAL A 85 -2.82 8.52 4.98
N TRP A 86 -1.76 9.25 4.65
CA TRP A 86 -1.59 10.64 5.07
C TRP A 86 -2.70 11.54 4.52
N THR A 87 -2.98 11.39 3.22
CA THR A 87 -4.06 12.12 2.53
C THR A 87 -5.42 11.82 3.16
N ALA A 88 -5.70 10.54 3.48
CA ALA A 88 -6.96 10.12 4.06
C ALA A 88 -7.14 10.58 5.52
N LEU A 89 -6.06 10.62 6.31
CA LEU A 89 -6.09 11.03 7.72
C LEU A 89 -6.07 12.55 7.91
N GLY A 90 -5.63 13.32 6.93
CA GLY A 90 -5.43 14.75 7.09
C GLY A 90 -4.24 15.13 7.99
N ARG A 91 -3.37 14.17 8.31
CA ARG A 91 -2.18 14.37 9.15
C ARG A 91 -1.15 13.27 8.90
N GLN A 92 0.08 13.52 9.32
CA GLN A 92 1.13 12.50 9.29
C GLN A 92 0.67 11.22 10.00
N PRO A 93 0.79 10.04 9.35
CA PRO A 93 0.42 8.76 9.94
C PRO A 93 1.29 8.41 11.14
N ARG A 94 0.68 7.75 12.13
CA ARG A 94 1.37 7.06 13.22
C ARG A 94 1.35 5.56 12.93
N SER A 95 2.24 4.79 13.53
CA SER A 95 2.28 3.32 13.34
C SER A 95 0.93 2.64 13.61
N ARG A 96 0.18 3.12 14.59
CA ARG A 96 -1.17 2.61 14.92
C ARG A 96 -2.25 2.89 13.86
N ASP A 97 -2.00 3.83 12.96
CA ASP A 97 -2.93 4.16 11.88
C ASP A 97 -2.83 3.17 10.71
N LEU A 98 -1.77 2.35 10.67
CA LEU A 98 -1.56 1.31 9.66
C LEU A 98 -2.38 0.06 9.99
N ARG A 99 -3.69 0.21 9.96
CA ARG A 99 -4.68 -0.85 10.18
C ARG A 99 -5.54 -1.00 8.92
N PRO A 100 -6.22 -2.15 8.74
CA PRO A 100 -7.20 -2.31 7.66
C PRO A 100 -8.22 -1.18 7.65
N GLY A 101 -8.45 -0.60 6.49
CA GLY A 101 -9.29 0.56 6.24
C GLY A 101 -8.51 1.60 5.44
N PRO A 102 -7.83 2.56 6.09
CA PRO A 102 -7.05 3.57 5.35
C PRO A 102 -5.72 3.03 4.81
N SER A 103 -5.17 1.93 5.37
CA SER A 103 -3.90 1.36 4.95
C SER A 103 -4.06 -0.02 4.31
N ARG A 104 -3.41 -0.21 3.15
CA ARG A 104 -3.29 -1.52 2.48
C ARG A 104 -2.34 -2.46 3.22
N PHE A 105 -1.37 -1.92 3.94
CA PHE A 105 -0.32 -2.68 4.62
C PHE A 105 -0.35 -2.45 6.13
N SER A 106 -0.14 -3.52 6.88
CA SER A 106 -0.07 -3.45 8.35
C SER A 106 1.26 -2.86 8.82
N TRP A 107 1.29 -2.37 10.06
CA TRP A 107 2.53 -1.96 10.72
C TRP A 107 3.64 -3.01 10.63
N ASN A 108 3.30 -4.29 10.79
CA ASN A 108 4.29 -5.38 10.74
C ASN A 108 5.07 -5.42 9.42
N THR A 109 4.44 -5.04 8.29
CA THR A 109 5.11 -4.96 6.99
C THR A 109 6.21 -3.91 7.00
N TYR A 110 5.92 -2.73 7.56
CA TYR A 110 6.91 -1.65 7.72
C TYR A 110 7.99 -2.00 8.74
N ALA A 111 7.61 -2.60 9.89
CA ALA A 111 8.55 -3.03 10.91
C ALA A 111 9.54 -4.08 10.40
N TYR A 112 9.06 -5.03 9.59
CA TYR A 112 9.92 -6.03 8.95
C TYR A 112 10.92 -5.40 7.98
N ARG A 113 10.48 -4.40 7.18
CA ARG A 113 11.31 -3.73 6.18
C ARG A 113 12.27 -2.70 6.76
N PHE A 114 11.78 -1.82 7.63
CA PHE A 114 12.51 -0.65 8.12
C PHE A 114 12.90 -0.73 9.60
N ARG A 115 12.55 -1.81 10.30
CA ARG A 115 12.79 -2.10 11.73
C ARG A 115 12.03 -1.18 12.70
N THR A 116 11.98 0.13 12.45
CA THR A 116 11.25 1.08 13.31
C THR A 116 10.41 2.02 12.46
N TRP A 117 9.33 2.56 13.06
CA TRP A 117 8.49 3.56 12.41
C TRP A 117 9.25 4.82 12.02
N ARG A 118 10.15 5.27 12.89
CA ARG A 118 10.96 6.46 12.63
C ARG A 118 11.89 6.26 11.42
N LYS A 119 12.47 5.07 11.27
CA LYS A 119 13.26 4.74 10.08
C LYS A 119 12.39 4.67 8.82
N ALA A 120 11.18 4.09 8.90
CA ALA A 120 10.25 4.07 7.76
C ALA A 120 9.91 5.49 7.29
N LEU A 121 9.64 6.42 8.21
CA LEU A 121 9.38 7.81 7.88
C LEU A 121 10.62 8.53 7.33
N ALA A 122 11.81 8.26 7.86
CA ALA A 122 13.06 8.85 7.36
C ALA A 122 13.34 8.40 5.91
N GLU A 123 13.18 7.11 5.62
CA GLU A 123 13.31 6.56 4.26
C GLU A 123 12.24 7.11 3.31
N PHE A 124 11.01 7.29 3.78
CA PHE A 124 9.94 7.93 3.02
C PHE A 124 10.30 9.37 2.63
N VAL A 125 10.80 10.17 3.58
CA VAL A 125 11.24 11.55 3.30
C VAL A 125 12.40 11.57 2.32
N ARG A 126 13.39 10.66 2.48
CA ARG A 126 14.50 10.52 1.55
C ARG A 126 14.01 10.21 0.14
N TRP A 127 13.15 9.19 0.01
CA TRP A 127 12.56 8.79 -1.27
C TRP A 127 11.81 9.94 -1.95
N ALA A 128 11.02 10.73 -1.20
CA ALA A 128 10.30 11.87 -1.75
C ALA A 128 11.27 12.92 -2.30
N ASN A 129 12.34 13.26 -1.55
CA ASN A 129 13.33 14.27 -1.94
C ASN A 129 14.21 13.84 -3.11
N GLU A 130 14.53 12.56 -3.26
CA GLU A 130 15.34 12.06 -4.39
C GLU A 130 14.66 12.29 -5.74
N GLY A 131 13.32 12.28 -5.80
CA GLY A 131 12.57 12.59 -7.01
C GLY A 131 12.66 14.05 -7.44
N ASN A 132 12.95 14.96 -6.53
CA ASN A 132 13.08 16.38 -6.83
C ASN A 132 14.45 16.72 -7.49
N ARG A 133 15.48 15.90 -7.23
CA ARG A 133 16.81 16.08 -7.84
C ARG A 133 16.84 15.75 -9.34
N VAL A 134 15.90 14.94 -9.83
CA VAL A 134 15.78 14.61 -11.27
C VAL A 134 15.12 15.75 -12.06
N SER A 135 14.51 16.71 -11.38
CA SER A 135 13.85 17.88 -11.99
C SER A 135 14.78 19.11 -12.10
N GLU A 136 16.02 19.04 -11.57
CA GLU A 136 17.02 20.04 -11.93
C GLU A 136 17.46 19.78 -13.39
N PRO A 137 17.32 20.76 -14.29
CA PRO A 137 17.75 20.58 -15.66
C PRO A 137 19.27 20.37 -15.65
N ASN A 138 19.70 19.12 -15.94
CA ASN A 138 21.08 18.88 -16.34
C ASN A 138 21.41 19.92 -17.41
N GLY A 139 22.42 20.76 -17.19
CA GLY A 139 22.79 21.97 -17.95
C GLY A 139 23.03 21.81 -19.46
N ASN A 140 22.49 20.73 -20.08
CA ASN A 140 22.62 20.47 -21.53
C ASN A 140 21.29 20.04 -22.21
N ALA A 141 20.13 20.24 -21.58
CA ALA A 141 18.85 19.93 -22.22
C ALA A 141 18.00 21.18 -22.49
N LYS A 142 18.58 22.19 -23.15
CA LYS A 142 17.78 23.12 -23.97
C LYS A 142 17.29 22.38 -25.22
N LYS A 143 16.40 21.38 -25.07
CA LYS A 143 15.50 20.96 -26.13
C LYS A 143 14.16 21.63 -25.88
N ALA A 144 13.95 22.70 -26.65
CA ALA A 144 12.70 23.41 -26.78
C ALA A 144 11.53 22.43 -26.83
N GLY A 145 10.53 22.62 -25.97
CA GLY A 145 9.18 22.10 -26.19
C GLY A 145 8.69 20.90 -25.39
N ARG A 146 9.44 20.25 -24.49
CA ARG A 146 8.86 19.18 -23.65
C ARG A 146 8.25 19.76 -22.38
N ARG A 147 6.92 19.88 -22.41
CA ARG A 147 6.12 20.14 -21.19
C ARG A 147 6.22 18.93 -20.25
N THR A 148 6.16 19.18 -18.94
CA THR A 148 6.05 18.13 -17.93
C THR A 148 4.81 17.27 -18.18
N SER A 149 4.83 15.98 -17.75
CA SER A 149 3.63 15.15 -17.80
C SER A 149 2.52 15.76 -16.95
N ARG A 150 1.27 15.72 -17.42
CA ARG A 150 0.09 16.10 -16.62
C ARG A 150 -0.04 15.27 -15.36
N ASN A 151 0.44 14.03 -15.39
CA ASN A 151 0.29 13.10 -14.27
C ASN A 151 1.24 13.47 -13.13
N ILE A 152 0.68 13.77 -11.96
CA ILE A 152 1.41 14.10 -10.75
C ILE A 152 1.89 12.77 -10.11
N ASN A 153 3.18 12.54 -10.10
CA ASN A 153 3.77 11.34 -9.52
C ASN A 153 3.66 11.32 -7.97
N TRP A 154 3.86 10.14 -7.38
CA TRP A 154 3.69 9.95 -5.95
C TRP A 154 4.68 10.74 -5.08
N ARG A 155 5.89 10.99 -5.60
CA ARG A 155 6.92 11.79 -4.89
C ARG A 155 6.50 13.25 -4.78
N LEU A 156 6.02 13.85 -5.87
CA LEU A 156 5.46 15.19 -5.84
C LEU A 156 4.24 15.28 -4.91
N ARG A 157 3.36 14.28 -4.92
CA ARG A 157 2.24 14.23 -3.96
C ARG A 157 2.72 14.22 -2.52
N ALA A 158 3.76 13.43 -2.20
CA ALA A 158 4.37 13.38 -0.87
C ALA A 158 4.94 14.75 -0.48
N LEU A 159 5.69 15.41 -1.37
CA LEU A 159 6.29 16.73 -1.13
C LEU A 159 5.23 17.81 -0.89
N VAL A 160 4.16 17.83 -1.71
CA VAL A 160 3.05 18.78 -1.52
C VAL A 160 2.35 18.53 -0.18
N LEU A 161 2.11 17.27 0.22
CA LEU A 161 1.52 16.94 1.52
C LEU A 161 2.41 17.37 2.69
N MET A 162 3.73 17.22 2.57
CA MET A 162 4.68 17.64 3.61
C MET A 162 4.79 19.16 3.71
N ARG A 163 4.72 19.87 2.58
CA ARG A 163 4.80 21.33 2.52
C ARG A 163 3.52 22.00 3.04
N ASP A 164 2.35 21.59 2.54
CA ASP A 164 1.07 22.30 2.75
C ASP A 164 0.27 21.74 3.93
N GLY A 165 0.67 20.58 4.47
CA GLY A 165 -0.19 19.79 5.34
C GLY A 165 -1.36 19.18 4.57
N ALA A 166 -2.11 18.26 5.18
CA ALA A 166 -3.24 17.62 4.51
C ALA A 166 -4.54 18.41 4.73
N ARG A 167 -4.63 19.58 4.13
CA ARG A 167 -5.81 20.49 4.15
C ARG A 167 -5.99 21.18 2.81
N CYS A 168 -7.23 21.51 2.48
CA CYS A 168 -7.54 22.28 1.29
C CYS A 168 -6.94 23.69 1.38
N ARG A 169 -6.18 24.11 0.37
CA ARG A 169 -5.55 25.43 0.34
C ARG A 169 -6.55 26.58 0.16
N LEU A 170 -7.71 26.32 -0.46
CA LEU A 170 -8.72 27.34 -0.70
C LEU A 170 -9.69 27.53 0.50
N CYS A 171 -10.25 26.44 1.04
CA CYS A 171 -11.25 26.54 2.09
C CYS A 171 -10.79 26.00 3.46
N GLY A 172 -9.59 25.46 3.57
CA GLY A 172 -9.05 24.93 4.82
C GLY A 172 -9.60 23.56 5.24
N ALA A 173 -10.59 22.99 4.53
CA ALA A 173 -11.22 21.73 4.88
C ALA A 173 -10.20 20.58 4.95
N VAL A 174 -10.43 19.67 5.89
CA VAL A 174 -9.61 18.48 6.15
C VAL A 174 -10.46 17.20 6.01
N PRO A 175 -9.88 16.01 5.87
CA PRO A 175 -10.66 14.78 5.66
C PRO A 175 -11.71 14.48 6.74
N ARG A 176 -11.48 14.88 7.99
CA ARG A 176 -12.48 14.75 9.07
C ARG A 176 -13.78 15.55 8.83
N ASP A 177 -13.75 16.54 7.93
CA ASP A 177 -14.92 17.31 7.52
C ASP A 177 -15.72 16.59 6.41
N GLY A 178 -15.39 15.32 6.11
CA GLY A 178 -16.05 14.49 5.11
C GLY A 178 -15.57 14.72 3.67
N VAL A 179 -14.53 15.52 3.46
CA VAL A 179 -13.99 15.81 2.12
C VAL A 179 -12.85 14.88 1.75
N ARG A 180 -12.64 14.70 0.44
CA ARG A 180 -11.45 14.03 -0.11
C ARG A 180 -10.46 15.09 -0.60
N LEU A 181 -9.18 14.88 -0.29
CA LEU A 181 -8.12 15.75 -0.72
C LEU A 181 -7.48 15.25 -2.02
N HIS A 182 -7.15 16.19 -2.90
CA HIS A 182 -6.48 15.97 -4.18
C HIS A 182 -5.29 16.92 -4.29
N VAL A 183 -4.22 16.47 -4.96
CA VAL A 183 -3.15 17.36 -5.39
C VAL A 183 -3.49 17.82 -6.80
N ASP A 184 -3.58 19.11 -6.99
CA ASP A 184 -3.94 19.78 -8.24
C ASP A 184 -2.95 20.86 -8.62
N HIS A 185 -2.94 21.27 -9.90
CA HIS A 185 -2.11 22.35 -10.40
C HIS A 185 -2.68 23.72 -9.97
N VAL A 186 -1.85 24.65 -9.51
CA VAL A 186 -2.26 26.05 -9.27
C VAL A 186 -2.62 26.68 -10.60
N LYS A 187 -1.67 26.78 -11.52
CA LYS A 187 -1.93 27.11 -12.92
C LYS A 187 -2.28 25.84 -13.68
N PRO A 188 -3.47 25.76 -14.31
CA PRO A 188 -3.91 24.57 -15.01
C PRO A 188 -2.89 24.06 -16.04
N TRP A 189 -2.71 22.74 -16.12
CA TRP A 189 -1.82 22.14 -17.11
C TRP A 189 -2.29 22.42 -18.55
N SER A 190 -3.60 22.53 -18.79
CA SER A 190 -4.21 22.96 -20.05
C SER A 190 -3.77 24.37 -20.47
N LYS A 191 -3.49 25.25 -19.50
CA LYS A 191 -3.02 26.62 -19.69
C LYS A 191 -1.50 26.75 -19.55
N SER A 192 -0.75 25.73 -19.91
CA SER A 192 0.71 25.71 -19.85
C SER A 192 1.32 25.73 -18.43
N GLY A 193 0.54 25.37 -17.40
CA GLY A 193 1.08 25.08 -16.08
C GLY A 193 1.91 23.80 -16.08
N GLU A 194 3.06 23.81 -15.47
CA GLU A 194 3.95 22.66 -15.38
C GLU A 194 3.68 21.85 -14.12
N THR A 195 3.98 20.54 -14.19
CA THR A 195 3.89 19.62 -13.04
C THR A 195 5.19 19.68 -12.26
N VAL A 196 5.34 20.75 -11.51
CA VAL A 196 6.47 21.04 -10.60
C VAL A 196 5.92 21.38 -9.22
N LEU A 197 6.72 21.20 -8.17
CA LEU A 197 6.26 21.35 -6.77
C LEU A 197 5.61 22.72 -6.52
N GLU A 198 6.19 23.78 -7.10
CA GLU A 198 5.76 25.18 -6.94
C GLU A 198 4.37 25.43 -7.53
N ASN A 199 4.02 24.71 -8.59
CA ASN A 199 2.73 24.81 -9.28
C ASN A 199 1.70 23.76 -8.81
N LEU A 200 1.92 23.10 -7.68
CA LEU A 200 1.00 22.11 -7.12
C LEU A 200 0.45 22.57 -5.77
N GLN A 201 -0.78 22.20 -5.47
CA GLN A 201 -1.48 22.53 -4.23
C GLN A 201 -2.43 21.40 -3.81
N ILE A 202 -2.87 21.40 -2.54
CA ILE A 202 -3.90 20.47 -2.05
C ILE A 202 -5.25 21.18 -2.11
N LEU A 203 -6.23 20.54 -2.74
CA LEU A 203 -7.63 20.97 -2.79
C LEU A 203 -8.55 19.85 -2.28
N CYS A 204 -9.67 20.21 -1.65
CA CYS A 204 -10.74 19.24 -1.43
C CYS A 204 -11.50 19.01 -2.75
N ASN A 205 -12.24 17.91 -2.81
CA ASN A 205 -13.03 17.56 -3.99
C ASN A 205 -14.00 18.68 -4.43
N VAL A 206 -14.58 19.42 -3.50
CA VAL A 206 -15.49 20.55 -3.81
C VAL A 206 -14.71 21.69 -4.47
N CYS A 207 -13.64 22.15 -3.84
CA CYS A 207 -12.82 23.25 -4.38
C CYS A 207 -12.09 22.86 -5.68
N ASN A 208 -11.70 21.59 -5.82
CA ASN A 208 -11.06 21.09 -7.02
C ASN A 208 -12.00 21.12 -8.23
N ILE A 209 -13.26 20.72 -8.05
CA ILE A 209 -14.29 20.81 -9.09
C ILE A 209 -14.62 22.29 -9.37
N GLY A 210 -14.81 23.10 -8.33
CA GLY A 210 -15.14 24.52 -8.49
C GLY A 210 -14.04 25.34 -9.16
N LYS A 211 -12.76 25.00 -8.89
CA LYS A 211 -11.63 25.66 -9.57
C LYS A 211 -11.57 25.31 -11.05
N SER A 212 -11.86 24.04 -11.43
CA SER A 212 -11.76 23.58 -12.81
C SER A 212 -10.47 24.07 -13.49
N ASP A 213 -10.57 24.71 -14.66
CA ASP A 213 -9.45 25.32 -15.41
C ASP A 213 -9.30 26.84 -15.15
N VAL A 214 -9.85 27.36 -14.04
CA VAL A 214 -9.72 28.77 -13.68
C VAL A 214 -8.36 29.00 -13.00
N GLU A 215 -7.66 30.03 -13.43
CA GLU A 215 -6.47 30.53 -12.71
C GLU A 215 -6.96 31.36 -11.51
N PRO A 216 -6.32 31.25 -10.33
CA PRO A 216 -6.62 32.19 -9.24
C PRO A 216 -6.23 33.59 -9.70
N GLU A 217 -7.14 34.54 -9.54
CA GLU A 217 -6.80 35.96 -9.66
C GLU A 217 -5.78 36.33 -8.58
N ASN A 218 -4.71 37.06 -8.99
CA ASN A 218 -3.65 37.53 -8.09
C ASN A 218 -4.17 38.56 -7.10
#